data_9c23dd35784ce1a34ee06905635aaf48
#
_entry.id   9c23dd35784ce1a34ee06905635aaf48
#
_cell.length_a   1.000
_cell.length_b   1.000
_cell.length_c   1.000
_cell.angle_alpha   90.00
_cell.angle_beta   90.00
_cell.angle_gamma   90.00
#
_symmetry.space_group_name_H-M   'P 1'
#
loop_
_entity.id
_entity.type
_entity.pdbx_description
1 polymer ?
#
loop_
_entity_poly.entity_id
_entity_poly.type
_entity_poly.pdbx_seq_one_letter_code
_entity_poly.pdbx_strand_id
1 'polypeptide(L)'
;MVKRHKRRKFSGRVCEQIVYTVAGGTDPKTSRPKKPRFQTREEQDEFNRKISEGKLEALVNANFGPTSLYSTLTLDAENEVHTAAEMRQIRNRFYRRLLYKYPNAKIVIVYGQGKSTSRFHLHMISDGIPEDEIGRIWGLGSVVEIRHLREHNYYADADGNKIDHGRDYKALADYLHAHWRKEFGGHRYKASRSCIRPEPEPATEAVREYSPKHPPVAPRGYILVEARTTKYGYQYYKYVVDPRSEHKRNGSRLN
;
A
#
# COMPACT_ATOMS: atom_id res chain seq x y z
N MET A 1 -26.85 6.98 24.37
CA MET A 1 -25.70 6.15 24.80
C MET A 1 -24.75 6.06 23.62
N VAL A 2 -23.45 6.17 23.86
CA VAL A 2 -22.42 6.07 22.82
C VAL A 2 -21.84 4.67 22.85
N LYS A 3 -21.70 4.03 21.70
CA LYS A 3 -21.11 2.70 21.55
C LYS A 3 -19.79 2.78 20.78
N ARG A 4 -18.94 1.76 20.95
CA ARG A 4 -17.69 1.63 20.20
C ARG A 4 -17.78 0.41 19.29
N HIS A 5 -17.35 0.59 18.04
CA HIS A 5 -17.23 -0.48 17.08
C HIS A 5 -15.79 -0.68 16.66
N LYS A 6 -15.44 -1.90 16.31
CA LYS A 6 -14.12 -2.27 15.78
C LYS A 6 -14.27 -2.90 14.41
N ARG A 7 -13.31 -2.67 13.54
CA ARG A 7 -13.30 -3.15 12.17
C ARG A 7 -11.90 -3.52 11.75
N ARG A 8 -11.74 -4.65 11.09
CA ARG A 8 -10.48 -5.15 10.56
C ARG A 8 -10.44 -5.06 9.04
N LYS A 9 -9.22 -4.95 8.50
CA LYS A 9 -8.94 -5.08 7.09
C LYS A 9 -7.65 -5.88 6.93
N PHE A 10 -7.73 -7.01 6.22
CA PHE A 10 -6.57 -7.81 5.90
C PHE A 10 -6.05 -7.45 4.50
N SER A 11 -4.76 -7.20 4.41
CA SER A 11 -4.04 -6.87 3.18
C SER A 11 -2.82 -7.78 3.09
N GLY A 12 -2.99 -8.98 2.53
CA GLY A 12 -1.96 -10.01 2.55
C GLY A 12 -1.57 -10.40 3.97
N ARG A 13 -0.35 -10.10 4.35
CA ARG A 13 0.23 -10.42 5.67
C ARG A 13 0.10 -9.28 6.70
N VAL A 14 -0.60 -8.23 6.35
CA VAL A 14 -0.87 -7.08 7.22
C VAL A 14 -2.35 -7.06 7.60
N CYS A 15 -2.64 -6.85 8.87
CA CYS A 15 -3.99 -6.61 9.39
C CYS A 15 -4.04 -5.23 10.04
N GLU A 16 -4.89 -4.38 9.52
CA GLU A 16 -5.21 -3.09 10.14
C GLU A 16 -6.53 -3.20 10.91
N GLN A 17 -6.57 -2.68 12.12
CA GLN A 17 -7.80 -2.60 12.91
C GLN A 17 -8.03 -1.18 13.40
N ILE A 18 -9.25 -0.71 13.24
CA ILE A 18 -9.70 0.58 13.80
C ILE A 18 -10.79 0.35 14.83
N VAL A 19 -10.77 1.17 15.89
CA VAL A 19 -11.85 1.25 16.88
C VAL A 19 -12.36 2.68 16.90
N TYR A 20 -13.66 2.85 16.74
CA TYR A 20 -14.31 4.15 16.58
C TYR A 20 -15.66 4.20 17.31
N THR A 21 -16.10 5.40 17.58
CA THR A 21 -17.33 5.69 18.31
C THR A 21 -18.49 5.87 17.35
N VAL A 22 -19.67 5.37 17.71
CA VAL A 22 -20.92 5.52 16.96
C VAL A 22 -22.07 5.90 17.89
N ALA A 23 -23.17 6.41 17.33
CA ALA A 23 -24.40 6.61 18.06
C ALA A 23 -24.99 5.26 18.54
N GLY A 24 -25.64 5.25 19.69
CA GLY A 24 -26.34 4.06 20.18
C GLY A 24 -27.43 3.61 19.19
N GLY A 25 -27.60 2.31 19.06
CA GLY A 25 -28.54 1.71 18.09
C GLY A 25 -28.00 1.53 16.68
N THR A 26 -26.78 2.02 16.37
CA THR A 26 -26.16 1.76 15.04
C THR A 26 -25.80 0.30 14.90
N ASP A 27 -26.27 -0.33 13.79
CA ASP A 27 -25.88 -1.69 13.43
C ASP A 27 -24.37 -1.75 13.14
N PRO A 28 -23.61 -2.63 13.83
CA PRO A 28 -22.17 -2.78 13.57
C PRO A 28 -21.85 -3.06 12.11
N LYS A 29 -22.62 -3.90 11.42
CA LYS A 29 -22.35 -4.33 10.03
C LYS A 29 -22.33 -3.16 9.05
N THR A 30 -23.19 -2.17 9.25
CA THR A 30 -23.31 -0.99 8.39
C THR A 30 -22.52 0.23 8.89
N SER A 31 -22.04 0.18 10.13
CA SER A 31 -21.38 1.30 10.77
C SER A 31 -20.09 1.70 10.09
N ARG A 32 -19.79 2.99 10.07
CA ARG A 32 -18.58 3.59 9.53
C ARG A 32 -17.99 4.58 10.56
N PRO A 33 -16.66 4.77 10.58
CA PRO A 33 -16.08 5.91 11.29
C PRO A 33 -16.71 7.20 10.76
N LYS A 34 -17.03 8.12 11.68
CA LYS A 34 -17.58 9.42 11.28
C LYS A 34 -16.54 10.15 10.44
N LYS A 35 -16.97 10.63 9.26
CA LYS A 35 -16.10 11.44 8.41
C LYS A 35 -15.76 12.73 9.15
N PRO A 36 -14.46 13.12 9.23
CA PRO A 36 -14.08 14.35 9.88
C PRO A 36 -14.67 15.57 9.15
N ARG A 37 -14.93 16.64 9.89
CA ARG A 37 -15.20 17.95 9.32
C ARG A 37 -13.87 18.67 9.14
N PHE A 38 -13.67 19.27 7.99
CA PHE A 38 -12.46 20.04 7.67
C PHE A 38 -12.77 21.52 7.73
N GLN A 39 -11.87 22.29 8.30
CA GLN A 39 -11.97 23.75 8.35
C GLN A 39 -11.33 24.39 7.14
N THR A 40 -10.30 23.73 6.57
CA THR A 40 -9.56 24.22 5.42
C THR A 40 -9.51 23.17 4.30
N ARG A 41 -9.20 23.65 3.08
CA ARG A 41 -8.98 22.78 1.93
C ARG A 41 -7.69 21.96 2.08
N GLU A 42 -6.69 22.54 2.72
CA GLU A 42 -5.40 21.87 3.01
C GLU A 42 -5.60 20.66 3.92
N GLU A 43 -6.42 20.79 4.98
CA GLU A 43 -6.77 19.66 5.86
C GLU A 43 -7.50 18.55 5.09
N GLN A 44 -8.42 18.91 4.20
CA GLN A 44 -9.12 17.95 3.36
C GLN A 44 -8.17 17.27 2.37
N ASP A 45 -7.27 18.01 1.73
CA ASP A 45 -6.28 17.49 0.79
C ASP A 45 -5.32 16.52 1.50
N GLU A 46 -4.87 16.87 2.71
CA GLU A 46 -4.04 15.98 3.54
C GLU A 46 -4.77 14.69 3.94
N PHE A 47 -6.04 14.80 4.35
CA PHE A 47 -6.87 13.63 4.64
C PHE A 47 -7.01 12.73 3.42
N ASN A 48 -7.33 13.30 2.26
CA ASN A 48 -7.46 12.56 1.00
C ASN A 48 -6.14 11.92 0.59
N ARG A 49 -5.01 12.59 0.83
CA ARG A 49 -3.66 12.06 0.62
C ARG A 49 -3.43 10.80 1.46
N LYS A 50 -3.68 10.87 2.78
CA LYS A 50 -3.53 9.73 3.69
C LYS A 50 -4.44 8.55 3.34
N ILE A 51 -5.67 8.83 2.93
CA ILE A 51 -6.59 7.78 2.42
C ILE A 51 -6.00 7.11 1.18
N SER A 52 -5.44 7.89 0.26
CA SER A 52 -4.83 7.36 -0.97
C SER A 52 -3.56 6.56 -0.68
N GLU A 53 -2.72 6.99 0.25
CA GLU A 53 -1.55 6.25 0.74
C GLU A 53 -1.95 4.90 1.31
N GLY A 54 -2.89 4.87 2.25
CA GLY A 54 -3.38 3.62 2.86
C GLY A 54 -4.07 2.67 1.87
N LYS A 55 -4.70 3.21 0.80
CA LYS A 55 -5.24 2.37 -0.28
C LYS A 55 -4.14 1.74 -1.12
N LEU A 56 -3.08 2.49 -1.45
CA LEU A 56 -1.94 1.96 -2.20
C LEU A 56 -1.17 0.93 -1.36
N GLU A 57 -0.92 1.23 -0.09
CA GLU A 57 -0.30 0.29 0.85
C GLU A 57 -1.08 -1.03 0.93
N ALA A 58 -2.38 -0.97 1.15
CA ALA A 58 -3.23 -2.15 1.20
C ALA A 58 -3.22 -2.94 -0.11
N LEU A 59 -3.23 -2.24 -1.25
CA LEU A 59 -3.15 -2.86 -2.57
C LEU A 59 -1.81 -3.57 -2.77
N VAL A 60 -0.69 -2.94 -2.40
CA VAL A 60 0.65 -3.53 -2.53
C VAL A 60 0.78 -4.74 -1.62
N ASN A 61 0.42 -4.61 -0.35
CA ASN A 61 0.50 -5.71 0.63
C ASN A 61 -0.36 -6.92 0.27
N ALA A 62 -1.51 -6.71 -0.38
CA ALA A 62 -2.42 -7.79 -0.74
C ALA A 62 -2.01 -8.58 -1.99
N ASN A 63 -1.17 -8.00 -2.84
CA ASN A 63 -0.94 -8.55 -4.18
C ASN A 63 0.49 -8.95 -4.47
N PHE A 64 1.46 -8.41 -3.73
CA PHE A 64 2.87 -8.59 -4.06
C PHE A 64 3.63 -9.24 -2.90
N GLY A 65 4.69 -9.92 -3.25
CA GLY A 65 5.56 -10.66 -2.33
C GLY A 65 6.99 -10.71 -2.84
N PRO A 66 7.86 -11.50 -2.21
CA PRO A 66 9.29 -11.56 -2.54
C PRO A 66 9.59 -12.01 -3.98
N THR A 67 8.68 -12.73 -4.62
CA THR A 67 8.80 -13.11 -6.04
C THR A 67 8.39 -12.00 -7.01
N SER A 68 7.72 -10.97 -6.51
CA SER A 68 7.31 -9.83 -7.32
C SER A 68 8.48 -8.87 -7.57
N LEU A 69 8.46 -8.17 -8.70
CA LEU A 69 9.51 -7.28 -9.16
C LEU A 69 9.12 -5.82 -8.95
N TYR A 70 10.05 -5.05 -8.43
CA TYR A 70 10.03 -3.59 -8.51
C TYR A 70 10.95 -3.14 -9.65
N SER A 71 10.50 -2.22 -10.48
CA SER A 71 11.24 -1.71 -11.63
C SER A 71 11.19 -0.19 -11.72
N THR A 72 12.30 0.42 -12.11
CA THR A 72 12.40 1.84 -12.48
C THR A 72 12.75 1.95 -13.96
N LEU A 73 11.89 2.61 -14.74
CA LEU A 73 11.97 2.73 -16.18
C LEU A 73 12.15 4.20 -16.55
N THR A 74 13.17 4.53 -17.33
CA THR A 74 13.45 5.89 -17.79
C THR A 74 13.27 5.98 -19.30
N LEU A 75 13.06 7.20 -19.79
CA LEU A 75 13.04 7.52 -21.21
C LEU A 75 14.45 7.89 -21.68
N ASP A 76 14.83 7.48 -22.88
CA ASP A 76 16.01 8.01 -23.55
C ASP A 76 15.74 9.43 -24.11
N ALA A 77 16.77 10.06 -24.70
CA ALA A 77 16.65 11.41 -25.19
C ALA A 77 15.66 11.57 -26.38
N GLU A 78 15.52 10.52 -27.20
CA GLU A 78 14.62 10.53 -28.37
C GLU A 78 13.15 10.40 -27.96
N ASN A 79 12.88 9.76 -26.81
CA ASN A 79 11.54 9.53 -26.28
C ASN A 79 11.19 10.45 -25.11
N GLU A 80 12.05 11.44 -24.80
CA GLU A 80 11.82 12.34 -23.67
C GLU A 80 10.51 13.12 -23.84
N VAL A 81 9.77 13.24 -22.73
CA VAL A 81 8.52 13.98 -22.67
C VAL A 81 8.59 15.04 -21.58
N HIS A 82 7.91 16.16 -21.80
CA HIS A 82 7.97 17.33 -20.93
C HIS A 82 6.71 17.58 -20.14
N THR A 83 5.62 16.86 -20.45
CA THR A 83 4.34 17.03 -19.77
C THR A 83 3.86 15.74 -19.10
N ALA A 84 3.13 15.90 -17.99
CA ALA A 84 2.49 14.79 -17.33
C ALA A 84 1.41 14.10 -18.20
N ALA A 85 0.84 14.83 -19.16
CA ALA A 85 -0.16 14.28 -20.09
C ALA A 85 0.49 13.29 -21.06
N GLU A 86 1.64 13.62 -21.64
CA GLU A 86 2.42 12.74 -22.51
C GLU A 86 2.91 11.51 -21.74
N MET A 87 3.49 11.73 -20.54
CA MET A 87 3.93 10.60 -19.69
C MET A 87 2.77 9.66 -19.33
N ARG A 88 1.58 10.18 -19.12
CA ARG A 88 0.38 9.38 -18.88
C ARG A 88 0.00 8.54 -20.11
N GLN A 89 0.16 9.07 -21.32
CA GLN A 89 -0.08 8.32 -22.56
C GLN A 89 0.94 7.18 -22.72
N ILE A 90 2.23 7.45 -22.48
CA ILE A 90 3.31 6.45 -22.49
C ILE A 90 3.01 5.34 -21.46
N ARG A 91 2.75 5.71 -20.20
CA ARG A 91 2.37 4.76 -19.16
C ARG A 91 1.18 3.89 -19.58
N ASN A 92 0.14 4.49 -20.15
CA ASN A 92 -1.06 3.75 -20.54
C ASN A 92 -0.81 2.81 -21.73
N ARG A 93 0.07 3.19 -22.66
CA ARG A 93 0.47 2.37 -23.80
C ARG A 93 1.30 1.18 -23.32
N PHE A 94 2.31 1.42 -22.50
CA PHE A 94 3.14 0.39 -21.89
C PHE A 94 2.31 -0.61 -21.07
N TYR A 95 1.46 -0.12 -20.20
CA TYR A 95 0.53 -0.92 -19.40
C TYR A 95 -0.37 -1.83 -20.26
N ARG A 96 -0.90 -1.32 -21.38
CA ARG A 96 -1.72 -2.13 -22.29
C ARG A 96 -0.91 -3.22 -22.99
N ARG A 97 0.33 -2.91 -23.41
CA ARG A 97 1.26 -3.89 -24.03
C ARG A 97 1.58 -5.03 -23.06
N LEU A 98 1.87 -4.70 -21.79
CA LEU A 98 2.09 -5.70 -20.74
C LEU A 98 0.88 -6.61 -20.55
N LEU A 99 -0.31 -6.04 -20.38
CA LEU A 99 -1.53 -6.85 -20.17
C LEU A 99 -2.01 -7.60 -21.42
N TYR A 100 -1.67 -7.13 -22.61
CA TYR A 100 -1.92 -7.88 -23.83
C TYR A 100 -1.14 -9.19 -23.84
N LYS A 101 0.13 -9.14 -23.44
CA LYS A 101 1.00 -10.34 -23.40
C LYS A 101 0.80 -11.16 -22.11
N TYR A 102 0.55 -10.50 -20.98
CA TYR A 102 0.40 -11.10 -19.66
C TYR A 102 -0.94 -10.69 -19.03
N PRO A 103 -2.09 -11.22 -19.49
CA PRO A 103 -3.42 -10.74 -19.12
C PRO A 103 -3.73 -10.88 -17.63
N ASN A 104 -3.13 -11.87 -16.97
CA ASN A 104 -3.33 -12.16 -15.56
C ASN A 104 -2.27 -11.51 -14.65
N ALA A 105 -1.30 -10.78 -15.21
CA ALA A 105 -0.26 -10.14 -14.42
C ALA A 105 -0.85 -9.10 -13.46
N LYS A 106 -0.32 -9.10 -12.24
CA LYS A 106 -0.60 -8.03 -11.27
C LYS A 106 0.41 -6.92 -11.48
N ILE A 107 -0.09 -5.71 -11.69
CA ILE A 107 0.73 -4.54 -12.00
C ILE A 107 0.22 -3.35 -11.21
N VAL A 108 1.12 -2.62 -10.56
CA VAL A 108 0.92 -1.26 -10.06
C VAL A 108 1.96 -0.37 -10.69
N ILE A 109 1.54 0.71 -11.33
CA ILE A 109 2.42 1.63 -12.05
C ILE A 109 2.17 3.09 -11.61
N VAL A 110 3.25 3.80 -11.30
CA VAL A 110 3.27 5.22 -10.96
C VAL A 110 4.26 5.91 -11.89
N TYR A 111 4.01 7.15 -12.25
CA TYR A 111 5.03 7.99 -12.87
C TYR A 111 5.37 9.16 -11.96
N GLY A 112 6.61 9.56 -12.02
CA GLY A 112 7.15 10.69 -11.30
C GLY A 112 8.05 11.54 -12.18
N GLN A 113 8.50 12.63 -11.62
CA GLN A 113 9.47 13.52 -12.23
C GLN A 113 10.64 13.72 -11.29
N GLY A 114 11.85 13.53 -11.78
CA GLY A 114 13.08 13.72 -11.00
C GLY A 114 13.17 15.15 -10.43
N LYS A 115 13.59 15.26 -9.17
CA LYS A 115 13.70 16.56 -8.50
C LYS A 115 14.78 17.44 -9.12
N SER A 116 15.92 16.86 -9.48
CA SER A 116 17.08 17.57 -10.06
C SER A 116 17.07 17.61 -11.58
N THR A 117 16.59 16.55 -12.20
CA THR A 117 16.65 16.39 -13.67
C THR A 117 15.40 16.82 -14.38
N SER A 118 14.29 17.00 -13.66
CA SER A 118 12.95 17.25 -14.22
C SER A 118 12.47 16.20 -15.22
N ARG A 119 13.19 15.08 -15.39
CA ARG A 119 12.86 14.01 -16.35
C ARG A 119 11.78 13.08 -15.77
N PHE A 120 10.83 12.74 -16.61
CA PHE A 120 9.80 11.76 -16.24
C PHE A 120 10.37 10.33 -16.26
N HIS A 121 9.87 9.51 -15.34
CA HIS A 121 10.17 8.09 -15.22
C HIS A 121 8.97 7.32 -14.67
N LEU A 122 8.98 5.99 -14.84
CA LEU A 122 7.98 5.10 -14.28
C LEU A 122 8.59 4.27 -13.15
N HIS A 123 7.79 4.05 -12.12
CA HIS A 123 7.99 3.00 -11.14
C HIS A 123 6.89 1.97 -11.29
N MET A 124 7.25 0.70 -11.30
CA MET A 124 6.33 -0.40 -11.45
C MET A 124 6.59 -1.47 -10.40
N ILE A 125 5.52 -2.01 -9.83
CA ILE A 125 5.55 -3.31 -9.15
C ILE A 125 4.78 -4.27 -10.02
N SER A 126 5.34 -5.43 -10.29
CA SER A 126 4.72 -6.45 -11.13
C SER A 126 4.90 -7.85 -10.55
N ASP A 127 3.92 -8.71 -10.83
CA ASP A 127 3.95 -10.13 -10.56
C ASP A 127 3.38 -10.87 -11.78
N GLY A 128 4.00 -12.02 -12.13
CA GLY A 128 3.60 -12.79 -13.31
C GLY A 128 4.13 -12.23 -14.64
N ILE A 129 5.19 -11.40 -14.61
CA ILE A 129 5.93 -10.93 -15.80
C ILE A 129 7.39 -11.31 -15.61
N PRO A 130 8.04 -12.02 -16.54
CA PRO A 130 9.47 -12.29 -16.52
C PRO A 130 10.29 -10.99 -16.54
N GLU A 131 11.44 -10.99 -15.86
CA GLU A 131 12.28 -9.80 -15.71
C GLU A 131 12.77 -9.24 -17.06
N ASP A 132 13.26 -10.11 -17.94
CA ASP A 132 13.76 -9.78 -19.27
C ASP A 132 12.68 -9.16 -20.18
N GLU A 133 11.44 -9.54 -19.98
CA GLU A 133 10.30 -9.03 -20.75
C GLU A 133 9.94 -7.58 -20.43
N ILE A 134 10.22 -7.12 -19.21
CA ILE A 134 9.92 -5.75 -18.79
C ILE A 134 10.69 -4.77 -19.69
N GLY A 135 12.01 -4.96 -19.82
CA GLY A 135 12.85 -4.11 -20.65
C GLY A 135 12.50 -4.21 -22.15
N ARG A 136 12.25 -5.44 -22.63
CA ARG A 136 11.89 -5.69 -24.03
C ARG A 136 10.57 -5.00 -24.43
N ILE A 137 9.57 -5.03 -23.56
CA ILE A 137 8.28 -4.38 -23.81
C ILE A 137 8.37 -2.88 -23.63
N TRP A 138 9.24 -2.41 -22.71
CA TRP A 138 9.45 -0.99 -22.49
C TRP A 138 9.92 -0.29 -23.76
N GLY A 139 11.11 -0.59 -24.24
CA GLY A 139 11.64 -0.18 -25.53
C GLY A 139 11.68 1.34 -25.81
N LEU A 140 11.59 2.19 -24.79
CA LEU A 140 11.59 3.65 -24.91
C LEU A 140 12.74 4.29 -24.13
N GLY A 141 13.69 3.47 -23.68
CA GLY A 141 14.84 3.90 -22.90
C GLY A 141 15.35 2.80 -21.98
N SER A 142 16.01 3.16 -20.90
CA SER A 142 16.67 2.21 -20.01
C SER A 142 15.78 1.73 -18.90
N VAL A 143 16.00 0.46 -18.50
CA VAL A 143 15.55 -0.07 -17.21
C VAL A 143 16.70 0.18 -16.23
N VAL A 144 16.52 1.13 -15.32
CA VAL A 144 17.58 1.56 -14.38
C VAL A 144 17.73 0.59 -13.24
N GLU A 145 16.61 -0.03 -12.81
CA GLU A 145 16.58 -0.94 -11.69
C GLU A 145 15.49 -1.99 -11.90
N ILE A 146 15.84 -3.24 -11.71
CA ILE A 146 14.88 -4.33 -11.45
C ILE A 146 15.37 -5.08 -10.21
N ARG A 147 14.48 -5.31 -9.26
CA ARG A 147 14.78 -6.09 -8.06
C ARG A 147 13.53 -6.79 -7.51
N HIS A 148 13.74 -7.91 -6.86
CA HIS A 148 12.71 -8.55 -6.07
C HIS A 148 12.32 -7.72 -4.85
N LEU A 149 11.06 -7.85 -4.43
CA LEU A 149 10.62 -7.26 -3.18
C LEU A 149 11.25 -7.99 -1.98
N ARG A 150 11.45 -7.25 -0.89
CA ARG A 150 12.08 -7.80 0.31
C ARG A 150 11.13 -8.72 1.07
N GLU A 151 11.66 -9.81 1.60
CA GLU A 151 10.96 -10.69 2.56
C GLU A 151 10.77 -10.00 3.92
N HIS A 152 11.79 -9.25 4.36
CA HIS A 152 11.84 -8.58 5.65
C HIS A 152 11.97 -7.07 5.47
N ASN A 153 11.06 -6.33 6.08
CA ASN A 153 11.07 -4.86 6.10
C ASN A 153 11.15 -4.41 7.55
N TYR A 154 12.14 -3.57 7.85
CA TYR A 154 12.42 -3.11 9.21
C TYR A 154 11.99 -1.67 9.38
N TYR A 155 11.28 -1.39 10.45
CA TYR A 155 10.84 -0.04 10.82
C TYR A 155 11.31 0.27 12.24
N ALA A 156 11.58 1.55 12.52
CA ALA A 156 11.89 1.99 13.88
C ALA A 156 10.59 2.10 14.69
N ASP A 157 10.61 1.61 15.93
CA ASP A 157 9.58 1.89 16.94
C ASP A 157 9.77 3.29 17.56
N ALA A 158 8.94 3.61 18.56
CA ALA A 158 9.01 4.90 19.26
C ALA A 158 10.35 5.12 20.00
N ASP A 159 11.03 4.05 20.37
CA ASP A 159 12.31 4.06 21.08
C ASP A 159 13.51 3.96 20.13
N GLY A 160 13.27 3.90 18.82
CA GLY A 160 14.28 3.80 17.77
C GLY A 160 14.78 2.38 17.49
N ASN A 161 14.21 1.34 18.11
CA ASN A 161 14.57 -0.04 17.85
C ASN A 161 14.02 -0.49 16.51
N LYS A 162 14.78 -1.29 15.77
CA LYS A 162 14.34 -1.89 14.50
C LYS A 162 13.45 -3.09 14.78
N ILE A 163 12.20 -2.99 14.34
CA ILE A 163 11.23 -4.08 14.40
C ILE A 163 11.04 -4.64 12.99
N ASP A 164 11.09 -5.96 12.87
CA ASP A 164 10.80 -6.67 11.64
C ASP A 164 9.28 -6.75 11.41
N HIS A 165 8.82 -6.09 10.38
CA HIS A 165 7.43 -6.13 9.93
C HIS A 165 7.18 -7.18 8.83
N GLY A 166 8.18 -8.03 8.53
CA GLY A 166 8.08 -9.01 7.46
C GLY A 166 7.71 -8.37 6.13
N ARG A 167 6.68 -8.88 5.47
CA ARG A 167 6.21 -8.38 4.16
C ARG A 167 5.27 -7.19 4.26
N ASP A 168 5.54 -6.25 5.15
CA ASP A 168 4.85 -4.95 5.17
C ASP A 168 5.55 -3.97 4.23
N TYR A 169 4.96 -3.71 3.08
CA TYR A 169 5.52 -2.84 2.04
C TYR A 169 5.09 -1.37 2.18
N LYS A 170 4.76 -0.93 3.40
CA LYS A 170 4.37 0.46 3.65
C LYS A 170 5.37 1.47 3.09
N ALA A 171 6.68 1.30 3.38
CA ALA A 171 7.70 2.24 2.91
C ALA A 171 7.77 2.32 1.38
N LEU A 172 7.59 1.18 0.68
CA LEU A 172 7.53 1.16 -0.78
C LEU A 172 6.27 1.86 -1.30
N ALA A 173 5.12 1.63 -0.67
CA ALA A 173 3.87 2.29 -1.05
C ALA A 173 3.95 3.81 -0.83
N ASP A 174 4.50 4.26 0.30
CA ASP A 174 4.72 5.67 0.61
C ASP A 174 5.68 6.32 -0.41
N TYR A 175 6.78 5.62 -0.76
CA TYR A 175 7.71 6.06 -1.78
C TYR A 175 7.03 6.24 -3.14
N LEU A 176 6.28 5.25 -3.60
CA LEU A 176 5.53 5.32 -4.85
C LEU A 176 4.50 6.44 -4.83
N HIS A 177 3.80 6.61 -3.71
CA HIS A 177 2.79 7.65 -3.57
C HIS A 177 3.40 9.06 -3.61
N ALA A 178 4.60 9.25 -3.05
CA ALA A 178 5.31 10.52 -3.02
C ALA A 178 5.77 11.01 -4.41
N HIS A 179 5.87 10.13 -5.42
CA HIS A 179 6.23 10.49 -6.79
C HIS A 179 5.11 11.23 -7.53
N TRP A 180 3.85 11.05 -7.11
CA TRP A 180 2.76 11.79 -7.72
C TRP A 180 2.67 13.22 -7.16
N ARG A 181 2.49 14.18 -8.06
CA ARG A 181 2.25 15.59 -7.73
C ARG A 181 0.85 15.99 -8.16
N LYS A 182 0.24 16.94 -7.44
CA LYS A 182 -1.13 17.42 -7.73
C LYS A 182 -1.24 18.02 -9.14
N GLU A 183 -0.19 18.69 -9.59
CA GLU A 183 -0.09 19.33 -10.91
C GLU A 183 -0.16 18.31 -12.06
N PHE A 184 0.19 17.03 -11.80
CA PHE A 184 0.10 15.99 -12.81
C PHE A 184 -1.35 15.65 -13.18
N GLY A 185 -2.33 15.93 -12.31
CA GLY A 185 -3.72 15.58 -12.50
C GLY A 185 -3.96 14.06 -12.58
N GLY A 186 -5.22 13.67 -12.73
CA GLY A 186 -5.58 12.27 -12.91
C GLY A 186 -5.33 11.38 -11.70
N HIS A 187 -5.24 10.06 -11.94
CA HIS A 187 -5.02 9.08 -10.88
C HIS A 187 -3.54 8.96 -10.52
N ARG A 188 -3.25 8.90 -9.21
CA ARG A 188 -1.90 8.78 -8.64
C ARG A 188 -1.16 7.53 -9.10
N TYR A 189 -1.87 6.43 -9.25
CA TYR A 189 -1.34 5.17 -9.75
C TYR A 189 -2.35 4.46 -10.65
N LYS A 190 -1.88 3.49 -11.41
CA LYS A 190 -2.70 2.59 -12.19
C LYS A 190 -2.42 1.16 -11.74
N ALA A 191 -3.48 0.39 -11.46
CA ALA A 191 -3.37 -1.00 -11.06
C ALA A 191 -4.17 -1.90 -12.01
N SER A 192 -3.69 -3.13 -12.24
CA SER A 192 -4.38 -4.10 -13.05
C SER A 192 -5.67 -4.59 -12.37
N ARG A 193 -6.62 -5.07 -13.17
CA ARG A 193 -7.87 -5.64 -12.67
C ARG A 193 -7.67 -6.93 -11.89
N SER A 194 -6.60 -7.67 -12.20
CA SER A 194 -6.15 -8.86 -11.50
C SER A 194 -5.69 -8.58 -10.05
N CYS A 195 -5.39 -7.33 -9.70
CA CYS A 195 -5.07 -6.97 -8.33
C CYS A 195 -6.30 -7.06 -7.42
N ILE A 196 -6.16 -7.80 -6.32
CA ILE A 196 -7.13 -7.83 -5.22
C ILE A 196 -7.14 -6.45 -4.55
N ARG A 197 -8.34 -5.95 -4.29
CA ARG A 197 -8.56 -4.70 -3.53
C ARG A 197 -9.12 -5.06 -2.17
N PRO A 198 -8.30 -5.01 -1.10
CA PRO A 198 -8.74 -5.38 0.24
C PRO A 198 -9.88 -4.49 0.71
N GLU A 199 -10.97 -5.12 1.13
CA GLU A 199 -12.09 -4.44 1.77
C GLU A 199 -12.10 -4.75 3.27
N PRO A 200 -12.50 -3.79 4.09
CA PRO A 200 -12.64 -4.04 5.51
C PRO A 200 -13.77 -5.03 5.79
N GLU A 201 -13.55 -5.94 6.75
CA GLU A 201 -14.59 -6.82 7.27
C GLU A 201 -15.76 -6.03 7.86
N PRO A 202 -16.94 -6.62 7.98
CA PRO A 202 -18.03 -6.03 8.74
C PRO A 202 -17.57 -5.66 10.16
N ALA A 203 -17.98 -4.50 10.64
CA ALA A 203 -17.61 -4.11 11.99
C ALA A 203 -18.35 -4.96 13.03
N THR A 204 -17.75 -5.07 14.22
CA THR A 204 -18.34 -5.71 15.41
C THR A 204 -18.33 -4.72 16.57
N GLU A 205 -19.20 -4.92 17.54
CA GLU A 205 -19.21 -4.13 18.77
C GLU A 205 -17.92 -4.37 19.57
N ALA A 206 -17.34 -3.31 20.08
CA ALA A 206 -16.16 -3.36 20.94
C ALA A 206 -16.62 -3.50 22.39
N VAL A 207 -16.47 -4.71 22.96
CA VAL A 207 -16.94 -5.06 24.33
C VAL A 207 -16.08 -4.44 25.43
N ARG A 208 -14.88 -3.92 25.07
CA ARG A 208 -13.90 -3.34 26.00
C ARG A 208 -13.47 -1.96 25.53
N GLU A 209 -12.95 -1.22 26.48
CA GLU A 209 -12.16 -0.04 26.12
C GLU A 209 -10.78 -0.46 25.65
N TYR A 210 -10.38 0.10 24.53
CA TYR A 210 -9.06 -0.11 23.96
C TYR A 210 -8.29 1.22 23.93
N SER A 211 -6.98 1.13 24.04
CA SER A 211 -6.07 2.27 23.91
C SER A 211 -4.75 1.80 23.30
N PRO A 212 -3.84 2.68 22.87
CA PRO A 212 -2.52 2.25 22.41
C PRO A 212 -1.75 1.42 23.45
N LYS A 213 -1.97 1.69 24.76
CA LYS A 213 -1.38 0.90 25.86
C LYS A 213 -2.12 -0.42 26.13
N HIS A 214 -3.38 -0.51 25.76
CA HIS A 214 -4.23 -1.70 25.95
C HIS A 214 -4.90 -2.05 24.62
N PRO A 215 -4.13 -2.57 23.65
CA PRO A 215 -4.62 -2.86 22.30
C PRO A 215 -5.59 -4.05 22.28
N PRO A 216 -6.40 -4.19 21.24
CA PRO A 216 -7.13 -5.42 20.98
C PRO A 216 -6.17 -6.60 20.80
N VAL A 217 -6.64 -7.79 21.14
CA VAL A 217 -5.87 -9.02 20.93
C VAL A 217 -5.55 -9.16 19.42
N ALA A 218 -4.29 -9.42 19.12
CA ALA A 218 -3.83 -9.67 17.76
C ALA A 218 -4.54 -10.90 17.15
N PRO A 219 -4.79 -10.93 15.85
CA PRO A 219 -5.20 -12.15 15.17
C PRO A 219 -4.19 -13.27 15.39
N ARG A 220 -4.65 -14.53 15.36
CA ARG A 220 -3.74 -15.67 15.54
C ARG A 220 -2.61 -15.66 14.53
N GLY A 221 -1.37 -15.74 15.01
CA GLY A 221 -0.15 -15.71 14.20
C GLY A 221 0.30 -14.32 13.77
N TYR A 222 -0.31 -13.26 14.33
CA TYR A 222 0.10 -11.88 14.11
C TYR A 222 0.70 -11.26 15.36
N ILE A 223 1.60 -10.31 15.17
CA ILE A 223 2.16 -9.44 16.21
C ILE A 223 1.73 -8.00 15.98
N LEU A 224 1.54 -7.26 17.06
CA LEU A 224 1.27 -5.82 17.01
C LEU A 224 2.55 -5.07 16.68
N VAL A 225 2.51 -4.19 15.68
CA VAL A 225 3.66 -3.38 15.26
C VAL A 225 3.40 -1.87 15.36
N GLU A 226 2.13 -1.46 15.37
CA GLU A 226 1.76 -0.04 15.54
C GLU A 226 0.46 0.08 16.32
N ALA A 227 0.42 1.00 17.30
CA ALA A 227 -0.80 1.36 18.03
C ALA A 227 -0.80 2.88 18.28
N ARG A 228 -1.85 3.57 17.84
CA ARG A 228 -1.98 5.02 18.02
C ARG A 228 -3.42 5.48 18.06
N THR A 229 -3.65 6.62 18.69
CA THR A 229 -4.88 7.37 18.52
C THR A 229 -4.72 8.34 17.35
N THR A 230 -5.65 8.31 16.42
CA THR A 230 -5.61 9.22 15.27
C THR A 230 -6.02 10.63 15.65
N LYS A 231 -5.62 11.62 14.88
CA LYS A 231 -6.07 13.02 15.07
C LYS A 231 -7.59 13.19 14.97
N TYR A 232 -8.30 12.19 14.46
CA TYR A 232 -9.75 12.17 14.34
C TYR A 232 -10.47 11.42 15.46
N GLY A 233 -9.73 11.05 16.53
CA GLY A 233 -10.30 10.46 17.75
C GLY A 233 -10.62 8.98 17.70
N TYR A 234 -10.27 8.26 16.63
CA TYR A 234 -10.34 6.80 16.61
C TYR A 234 -8.99 6.17 16.82
N GLN A 235 -8.98 4.93 17.30
CA GLN A 235 -7.78 4.16 17.58
C GLN A 235 -7.42 3.32 16.36
N TYR A 236 -6.15 3.26 16.05
CA TYR A 236 -5.59 2.50 14.95
C TYR A 236 -4.54 1.52 15.47
N TYR A 237 -4.64 0.29 14.99
CA TYR A 237 -3.73 -0.79 15.32
C TYR A 237 -3.31 -1.49 14.03
N LYS A 238 -2.01 -1.78 13.91
CA LYS A 238 -1.45 -2.54 12.80
C LYS A 238 -0.77 -3.78 13.32
N TYR A 239 -1.10 -4.90 12.72
CA TYR A 239 -0.54 -6.20 13.01
C TYR A 239 0.08 -6.76 11.74
N VAL A 240 1.17 -7.49 11.88
CA VAL A 240 1.82 -8.25 10.79
C VAL A 240 1.89 -9.72 11.18
N VAL A 241 1.90 -10.61 10.21
CA VAL A 241 2.19 -12.03 10.48
C VAL A 241 3.56 -12.10 11.15
N ASP A 242 3.66 -12.80 12.28
CA ASP A 242 4.91 -12.92 13.03
C ASP A 242 6.01 -13.55 12.15
N PRO A 243 7.05 -12.77 11.78
CA PRO A 243 8.12 -13.28 10.91
C PRO A 243 8.82 -14.52 11.49
N ARG A 244 8.85 -14.64 12.84
CA ARG A 244 9.47 -15.78 13.53
C ARG A 244 8.67 -17.08 13.38
N SER A 245 7.37 -16.99 13.09
CA SER A 245 6.51 -18.16 12.92
C SER A 245 6.80 -18.93 11.62
N GLU A 246 7.47 -18.33 10.68
CA GLU A 246 7.79 -18.91 9.37
C GLU A 246 9.01 -19.82 9.42
N HIS A 247 10.01 -19.47 10.21
CA HIS A 247 11.19 -20.33 10.41
C HIS A 247 10.81 -21.70 11.01
N LYS A 248 9.77 -21.75 11.84
CA LYS A 248 9.28 -23.02 12.43
C LYS A 248 8.57 -23.93 11.43
N ARG A 249 7.93 -23.37 10.38
CA ARG A 249 7.23 -24.17 9.36
C ARG A 249 8.16 -24.75 8.30
N ASN A 250 9.25 -24.07 7.99
CA ASN A 250 10.23 -24.57 7.02
C ASN A 250 11.19 -25.59 7.63
N GLY A 251 11.49 -25.52 8.92
CA GLY A 251 12.32 -26.49 9.63
C GLY A 251 11.64 -27.85 9.88
N SER A 252 10.31 -27.94 9.85
CA SER A 252 9.57 -29.19 10.06
C SER A 252 9.27 -29.99 8.78
N ARG A 253 9.73 -29.50 7.61
CA ARG A 253 9.58 -30.21 6.31
C ARG A 253 10.89 -30.86 5.82
N LEU A 254 11.95 -30.84 6.64
CA LEU A 254 13.28 -31.41 6.33
C LEU A 254 13.63 -32.60 7.24
N ASN A 255 12.64 -33.26 7.85
CA ASN A 255 12.81 -34.55 8.55
C ASN A 255 11.85 -35.58 8.00
#